data_fa115f3b05216c537966914c50f16391
#
_entry.id   fa115f3b05216c537966914c50f16391
#
_cell.length_a   1.000
_cell.length_b   1.000
_cell.length_c   1.000
_cell.angle_alpha   90.00
_cell.angle_beta   90.00
_cell.angle_gamma   90.00
#
_symmetry.space_group_name_H-M   'P 1'
#
loop_
_entity.id
_entity.type
_entity.pdbx_description
1 polymer ?
#
loop_
_entity_poly.entity_id
_entity_poly.type
_entity_poly.pdbx_seq_one_letter_code
_entity_poly.pdbx_strand_id
1 'polypeptide(L)' 'MNANGRKTNSGIWRVMPFRSFNDPSHWRERAQEARTHAQQMTDPEAKRMMLAIAEDYEKLARRAQERLVWEQRSGQPT' A
#
# COMPACT_ATOMS: atom_id res chain seq x y z
N MET A 1 -30.78 -0.35 -11.34
CA MET A 1 -30.34 -0.59 -11.65
C MET A 1 -29.06 -0.71 -11.45
N ASN A 2 -28.28 -0.99 -11.82
CA ASN A 2 -27.08 -1.08 -11.66
C ASN A 2 -26.50 0.06 -11.16
N ALA A 3 -26.92 1.02 -11.28
CA ALA A 3 -26.39 2.22 -10.73
C ALA A 3 -26.00 2.02 -9.32
N ASN A 4 -26.69 1.20 -8.63
CA ASN A 4 -26.36 0.99 -7.27
C ASN A 4 -25.00 0.49 -7.06
N GLY A 5 -24.61 -0.48 -7.76
CA GLY A 5 -23.29 -1.03 -7.59
C GLY A 5 -22.27 0.01 -7.85
N ARG A 6 -22.49 0.84 -8.81
CA ARG A 6 -21.52 1.80 -9.11
C ARG A 6 -21.39 2.84 -8.05
N LYS A 7 -22.47 3.21 -7.46
CA LYS A 7 -22.40 4.17 -6.42
C LYS A 7 -21.55 3.69 -5.31
N THR A 8 -21.71 2.46 -4.95
CA THR A 8 -20.93 1.89 -3.89
C THR A 8 -19.45 2.00 -4.21
N ASN A 9 -19.11 1.66 -5.43
CA ASN A 9 -17.72 1.72 -5.80
C ASN A 9 -17.20 3.13 -5.72
N SER A 10 -17.99 4.05 -6.15
CA SER A 10 -17.55 5.42 -6.11
C SER A 10 -17.23 5.84 -4.71
N GLY A 11 -18.03 5.46 -3.77
CA GLY A 11 -17.76 5.82 -2.40
C GLY A 11 -16.43 5.29 -1.93
N ILE A 12 -16.18 4.04 -2.24
CA ILE A 12 -14.95 3.43 -1.83
C ILE A 12 -13.78 4.16 -2.45
N TRP A 13 -13.89 4.46 -3.71
CA TRP A 13 -12.81 5.12 -4.38
C TRP A 13 -12.47 6.46 -3.76
N ARG A 14 -13.46 7.18 -3.35
CA ARG A 14 -13.20 8.45 -2.76
C ARG A 14 -12.45 8.36 -1.47
N VAL A 15 -12.73 7.37 -0.70
CA VAL A 15 -12.10 7.26 0.59
C VAL A 15 -10.71 6.68 0.53
N MET A 16 -10.57 5.59 -0.18
CA MET A 16 -9.32 4.89 -0.17
C MET A 16 -8.12 5.57 -0.77
N PRO A 17 -8.21 6.12 -1.92
CA PRO A 17 -7.02 6.51 -2.63
C PRO A 17 -6.06 7.40 -1.89
N PHE A 18 -6.56 8.43 -1.28
CA PHE A 18 -5.66 9.34 -0.65
C PHE A 18 -4.97 8.80 0.56
N ARG A 19 -5.72 8.20 1.43
CA ARG A 19 -5.14 7.71 2.61
C ARG A 19 -4.14 6.66 2.34
N SER A 20 -4.39 5.82 1.36
CA SER A 20 -3.51 4.70 1.09
C SER A 20 -2.11 5.12 0.73
N PHE A 21 -1.98 6.14 -0.09
CA PHE A 21 -0.68 6.55 -0.51
C PHE A 21 0.19 7.05 0.61
N ASN A 22 -0.40 7.73 1.56
CA ASN A 22 0.36 8.30 2.64
C ASN A 22 0.36 7.48 3.89
N ASP A 23 -0.21 6.30 3.84
CA ASP A 23 -0.32 5.46 5.02
C ASP A 23 0.71 4.36 4.98
N PRO A 24 1.73 4.41 5.82
CA PRO A 24 2.74 3.35 5.82
C PRO A 24 2.16 1.97 6.06
N SER A 25 1.07 1.88 6.82
CA SER A 25 0.46 0.60 7.07
C SER A 25 -0.03 -0.05 5.81
N HIS A 26 -0.56 0.75 4.90
CA HIS A 26 -1.06 0.23 3.64
C HIS A 26 0.06 -0.48 2.89
N TRP A 27 1.23 0.15 2.83
CA TRP A 27 2.34 -0.43 2.09
C TRP A 27 2.92 -1.64 2.80
N ARG A 28 2.90 -1.63 4.14
CA ARG A 28 3.36 -2.78 4.88
C ARG A 28 2.46 -3.97 4.67
N GLU A 29 1.16 -3.74 4.58
CA GLU A 29 0.24 -4.81 4.33
C GLU A 29 0.45 -5.38 2.94
N ARG A 30 0.72 -4.51 1.97
CA ARG A 30 0.99 -4.98 0.64
C ARG A 30 2.25 -5.83 0.59
N ALA A 31 3.26 -5.42 1.36
CA ALA A 31 4.50 -6.18 1.42
C ALA A 31 4.23 -7.56 2.01
N GLN A 32 3.41 -7.59 3.04
CA GLN A 32 3.11 -8.86 3.69
C GLN A 32 2.34 -9.78 2.74
N GLU A 33 1.41 -9.23 2.00
CA GLU A 33 0.66 -10.02 1.04
C GLU A 33 1.59 -10.59 -0.02
N ALA A 34 2.54 -9.80 -0.47
CA ALA A 34 3.48 -10.26 -1.48
C ALA A 34 4.34 -11.40 -0.93
N ARG A 35 4.75 -11.29 0.32
CA ARG A 35 5.52 -12.37 0.92
C ARG A 35 4.70 -13.64 1.05
N THR A 36 3.45 -13.50 1.40
CA THR A 36 2.57 -14.66 1.50
C THR A 36 2.42 -15.32 0.16
N HIS A 37 2.26 -14.53 -0.89
CA HIS A 37 2.17 -15.10 -2.23
C HIS A 37 3.46 -15.81 -2.58
N ALA A 38 4.59 -15.23 -2.25
CA ALA A 38 5.86 -15.84 -2.56
C ALA A 38 6.00 -17.21 -1.91
N GLN A 39 5.51 -17.32 -0.69
CA GLN A 39 5.60 -18.60 0.00
C GLN A 39 4.80 -19.69 -0.67
N GLN A 40 3.77 -19.32 -1.39
CA GLN A 40 2.94 -20.29 -2.05
C GLN A 40 3.41 -20.62 -3.44
N MET A 41 4.40 -19.95 -3.93
CA MET A 41 4.90 -20.18 -5.26
C MET A 41 5.91 -21.30 -5.28
N THR A 42 5.82 -22.13 -6.30
CA THR A 42 6.76 -23.22 -6.42
C THR A 42 7.89 -22.88 -7.37
N ASP A 43 7.67 -21.96 -8.28
CA ASP A 43 8.70 -21.58 -9.21
C ASP A 43 9.69 -20.65 -8.54
N PRO A 44 10.96 -21.01 -8.44
CA PRO A 44 11.94 -20.20 -7.71
C PRO A 44 12.11 -18.82 -8.28
N GLU A 45 12.03 -18.69 -9.58
CA GLU A 45 12.22 -17.40 -10.17
C GLU A 45 11.04 -16.47 -9.90
N ALA A 46 9.84 -17.00 -10.04
CA ALA A 46 8.65 -16.22 -9.72
C ALA A 46 8.66 -15.82 -8.26
N LYS A 47 9.09 -16.75 -7.41
CA LYS A 47 9.14 -16.48 -5.99
C LYS A 47 10.10 -15.34 -5.70
N ARG A 48 11.26 -15.36 -6.35
CA ARG A 48 12.23 -14.31 -6.13
C ARG A 48 11.69 -12.95 -6.57
N MET A 49 10.99 -12.93 -7.70
CA MET A 49 10.42 -11.69 -8.19
C MET A 49 9.36 -11.15 -7.23
N MET A 50 8.57 -12.04 -6.67
CA MET A 50 7.54 -11.60 -5.74
C MET A 50 8.16 -11.07 -4.45
N LEU A 51 9.28 -11.66 -4.02
CA LEU A 51 9.95 -11.14 -2.84
C LEU A 51 10.57 -9.78 -3.11
N ALA A 52 11.02 -9.55 -4.34
CA ALA A 52 11.53 -8.24 -4.69
C ALA A 52 10.41 -7.21 -4.67
N ILE A 53 9.24 -7.60 -5.11
CA ILE A 53 8.10 -6.70 -5.05
C ILE A 53 7.77 -6.37 -3.59
N ALA A 54 7.86 -7.36 -2.72
CA ALA A 54 7.61 -7.10 -1.31
C ALA A 54 8.60 -6.09 -0.76
N GLU A 55 9.84 -6.17 -1.18
CA GLU A 55 10.83 -5.22 -0.73
C GLU A 55 10.53 -3.83 -1.23
N ASP A 56 10.03 -3.73 -2.45
CA ASP A 56 9.66 -2.43 -2.99
C ASP A 56 8.53 -1.82 -2.17
N TYR A 57 7.57 -2.62 -1.77
CA TYR A 57 6.50 -2.13 -0.92
C TYR A 57 7.05 -1.67 0.43
N GLU A 58 8.06 -2.36 0.95
CA GLU A 58 8.65 -1.94 2.20
C GLU A 58 9.32 -0.58 2.06
N LYS A 59 9.94 -0.33 0.92
CA LYS A 59 10.56 0.96 0.69
C LYS A 59 9.49 2.05 0.62
N LEU A 60 8.37 1.75 -0.01
CA LEU A 60 7.29 2.71 -0.06
C LEU A 60 6.75 3.00 1.33
N ALA A 61 6.69 1.97 2.16
CA ALA A 61 6.24 2.16 3.53
C ALA A 61 7.17 3.10 4.28
N ARG A 62 8.46 2.91 4.11
CA ARG A 62 9.41 3.78 4.79
C ARG A 62 9.31 5.21 4.31
N ARG A 63 9.12 5.40 3.02
CA ARG A 63 8.98 6.75 2.50
C ARG A 63 7.73 7.41 3.01
N ALA A 64 6.63 6.65 3.10
CA ALA A 64 5.40 7.19 3.64
C ALA A 64 5.59 7.57 5.10
N GLN A 65 6.33 6.75 5.83
CA GLN A 65 6.58 7.01 7.23
C GLN A 65 7.40 8.28 7.39
N GLU A 66 8.42 8.43 6.58
CA GLU A 66 9.28 9.61 6.65
C GLU A 66 8.50 10.85 6.29
N ARG A 67 7.62 10.75 5.32
CA ARG A 67 6.82 11.89 4.93
C ARG A 67 5.90 12.32 6.06
N LEU A 68 5.30 11.37 6.76
CA LEU A 68 4.44 11.69 7.87
C LEU A 68 5.21 12.38 8.98
N VAL A 69 6.38 11.87 9.30
CA VAL A 69 7.19 12.45 10.33
C VAL A 69 7.56 13.87 9.96
N TRP A 70 7.96 14.04 8.71
CA TRP A 70 8.35 15.35 8.25
C TRP A 70 7.21 16.36 8.34
N GLU A 71 6.03 15.94 7.94
CA GLU A 71 4.87 16.80 7.99
C GLU A 71 4.52 17.18 9.42
N GLN A 72 4.65 16.26 10.32
CA GLN A 72 4.35 16.54 11.70
C GLN A 72 5.34 17.50 12.30
N ARG A 73 6.56 17.42 11.88
CA ARG A 73 7.54 18.28 12.44
C ARG A 73 7.53 19.63 11.85
N SER A 74 7.55 19.74 10.55
CA SER A 74 7.62 21.05 10.00
C SER A 74 6.30 21.60 9.64
N GLY A 75 5.38 20.81 9.45
CA GLY A 75 4.15 21.34 9.01
C GLY A 75 3.35 21.99 9.92
N GLN A 76 3.57 21.89 11.00
CA GLN A 76 2.80 22.35 11.83
C GLN A 76 2.50 23.52 11.68
N PRO A 77 1.99 23.90 11.52
CA PRO A 77 1.59 24.95 11.39
C PRO A 77 1.53 25.82 11.41
N THR A 78 1.56 25.92 11.19
CA THR A 78 1.47 26.85 11.11
C THR A 78 0.97 27.18 11.40
#